data_cf58a550677da208fbef95a6522529d7
#
_entry.id   cf58a550677da208fbef95a6522529d7
#
_cell.length_a   1.000
_cell.length_b   1.000
_cell.length_c   1.000
_cell.angle_alpha   90.00
_cell.angle_beta   90.00
_cell.angle_gamma   90.00
#
_symmetry.space_group_name_H-M   'P 1'
#
loop_
_entity.id
_entity.type
_entity.pdbx_description
1 polymer ?
#
loop_
_entity_poly.entity_id
_entity_poly.type
_entity_poly.pdbx_seq_one_letter_code
_entity_poly.pdbx_strand_id
1 'polypeptide(L)'
;MTLSPVTRRRIAIFQANKRGFWSLWIFAVLFGLSLFAEFIANDRPLLIRFDGHWYVPVLQDYSEDAFGADFLPTGADYTDPELRKTIEAKGWMIWPLVPFSYTTSVKDLKVPSPAPPSWRNWLGTDDQARDVLARVIYGFRLSVLFGFTLTVVSSAVGVIAGAVQGYYGGMTDLLFQRFIEVWSGMPELYLLIILGSIITPGFWVLLIFLLLFRWMSLTGVVRAEFLRGRNLDYVRAAKALGVSDVIVMWRHILPNAMVATLTYLPFTLSGSVTLLSTLDFLGFGLPPGSPSLGELVAQGKSNLTAPWLGFTAFFVLGGVLMLLIFIGEAVRDAFDPRRLPGASS
;
A
#
# COMPACT_ATOMS: atom_id res chain seq x y z
N MET A 1 11.21 29.65 -2.31
CA MET A 1 11.63 28.97 -3.56
C MET A 1 10.55 29.16 -4.61
N THR A 2 10.83 29.88 -5.69
CA THR A 2 9.89 30.03 -6.81
C THR A 2 9.94 28.78 -7.69
N LEU A 3 8.80 28.10 -7.83
CA LEU A 3 8.68 26.93 -8.71
C LEU A 3 9.04 27.31 -10.16
N SER A 4 9.74 26.40 -10.87
CA SER A 4 10.06 26.63 -12.28
C SER A 4 8.78 26.78 -13.13
N PRO A 5 8.81 27.55 -14.23
CA PRO A 5 7.63 27.70 -15.10
C PRO A 5 7.06 26.38 -15.57
N VAL A 6 7.91 25.39 -15.87
CA VAL A 6 7.52 24.04 -16.27
C VAL A 6 6.75 23.31 -15.15
N THR A 7 7.25 23.39 -13.92
CA THR A 7 6.60 22.77 -12.76
C THR A 7 5.24 23.40 -12.47
N ARG A 8 5.14 24.74 -12.53
CA ARG A 8 3.86 25.44 -12.36
C ARG A 8 2.83 24.98 -13.40
N ARG A 9 3.25 24.82 -14.62
CA ARG A 9 2.39 24.36 -15.72
C ARG A 9 1.91 22.93 -15.49
N ARG A 10 2.81 22.01 -15.10
CA ARG A 10 2.44 20.62 -14.78
C ARG A 10 1.40 20.55 -13.66
N ILE A 11 1.59 21.34 -12.61
CA ILE A 11 0.62 21.43 -11.52
C ILE A 11 -0.72 21.98 -12.02
N ALA A 12 -0.73 23.01 -12.84
CA ALA A 12 -1.97 23.56 -13.39
C ALA A 12 -2.73 22.56 -14.28
N ILE A 13 -2.03 21.78 -15.12
CA ILE A 13 -2.65 20.72 -15.93
C ILE A 13 -3.22 19.62 -15.03
N PHE A 14 -2.48 19.20 -14.00
CA PHE A 14 -2.95 18.21 -13.03
C PHE A 14 -4.23 18.69 -12.31
N GLN A 15 -4.24 19.94 -11.85
CA GLN A 15 -5.42 20.54 -11.17
C GLN A 15 -6.63 20.73 -12.11
N ALA A 16 -6.38 20.94 -13.40
CA ALA A 16 -7.44 21.02 -14.41
C ALA A 16 -8.15 19.66 -14.62
N ASN A 17 -7.44 18.55 -14.43
CA ASN A 17 -8.03 17.21 -14.42
C ASN A 17 -8.74 16.95 -13.08
N LYS A 18 -10.01 17.38 -12.97
CA LYS A 18 -10.79 17.30 -11.73
C LYS A 18 -10.88 15.88 -11.17
N ARG A 19 -10.98 14.85 -12.04
CA ARG A 19 -11.06 13.44 -11.61
C ARG A 19 -9.78 13.03 -10.87
N GLY A 20 -8.63 13.23 -11.47
CA GLY A 20 -7.35 12.90 -10.85
C GLY A 20 -7.05 13.73 -9.62
N PHE A 21 -7.38 15.03 -9.63
CA PHE A 21 -7.20 15.93 -8.49
C PHE A 21 -8.00 15.47 -7.26
N TRP A 22 -9.30 15.22 -7.41
CA TRP A 22 -10.12 14.75 -6.30
C TRP A 22 -9.76 13.33 -5.87
N SER A 23 -9.40 12.46 -6.82
CA SER A 23 -8.93 11.10 -6.49
C SER A 23 -7.66 11.12 -5.65
N LEU A 24 -6.72 12.04 -5.92
CA LEU A 24 -5.53 12.21 -5.08
C LEU A 24 -5.88 12.62 -3.66
N TRP A 25 -6.78 13.60 -3.50
CA TRP A 25 -7.18 14.06 -2.16
C TRP A 25 -7.96 13.00 -1.39
N ILE A 26 -8.91 12.32 -2.04
CA ILE A 26 -9.67 11.22 -1.42
C ILE A 26 -8.69 10.11 -0.98
N PHE A 27 -7.80 9.68 -1.88
CA PHE A 27 -6.79 8.66 -1.56
C PHE A 27 -5.88 9.10 -0.42
N ALA A 28 -5.36 10.34 -0.46
CA ALA A 28 -4.48 10.87 0.57
C ALA A 28 -5.15 10.97 1.94
N VAL A 29 -6.42 11.39 1.99
CA VAL A 29 -7.21 11.45 3.23
C VAL A 29 -7.48 10.04 3.76
N LEU A 30 -7.94 9.11 2.93
CA LEU A 30 -8.21 7.73 3.34
C LEU A 30 -6.93 7.05 3.84
N PHE A 31 -5.83 7.22 3.11
CA PHE A 31 -4.53 6.66 3.52
C PHE A 31 -4.02 7.33 4.79
N GLY A 32 -4.09 8.65 4.89
CA GLY A 32 -3.74 9.39 6.09
C GLY A 32 -4.53 8.93 7.31
N LEU A 33 -5.85 8.78 7.18
CA LEU A 33 -6.70 8.24 8.26
C LEU A 33 -6.30 6.79 8.61
N SER A 34 -5.99 5.96 7.62
CA SER A 34 -5.59 4.57 7.88
C SER A 34 -4.25 4.44 8.63
N LEU A 35 -3.36 5.44 8.54
CA LEU A 35 -2.14 5.48 9.35
C LEU A 35 -2.42 5.60 10.85
N PHE A 36 -3.58 6.16 11.20
CA PHE A 36 -4.07 6.28 12.56
C PHE A 36 -5.16 5.24 12.86
N ALA A 37 -5.06 4.06 12.25
CA ALA A 37 -6.06 2.98 12.41
C ALA A 37 -6.28 2.60 13.87
N GLU A 38 -5.23 2.61 14.71
CA GLU A 38 -5.30 2.29 16.14
C GLU A 38 -6.19 3.26 16.93
N PHE A 39 -6.33 4.51 16.46
CA PHE A 39 -7.23 5.50 17.07
C PHE A 39 -8.66 5.41 16.54
N ILE A 40 -8.87 4.76 15.40
CA ILE A 40 -10.17 4.64 14.74
C ILE A 40 -10.82 3.31 15.04
N ALA A 41 -10.03 2.22 15.01
CA ALA A 41 -10.49 0.84 15.17
C ALA A 41 -9.51 0.06 16.06
N ASN A 42 -9.88 -0.13 17.32
CA ASN A 42 -9.06 -0.81 18.31
C ASN A 42 -9.93 -1.42 19.42
N ASP A 43 -9.47 -2.51 20.00
CA ASP A 43 -10.07 -3.16 21.16
C ASP A 43 -9.62 -2.57 22.51
N ARG A 44 -8.85 -1.46 22.44
CA ARG A 44 -8.36 -0.71 23.60
C ARG A 44 -9.01 0.67 23.64
N PRO A 45 -9.45 1.16 24.81
CA PRO A 45 -9.91 2.54 24.96
C PRO A 45 -8.81 3.55 24.60
N LEU A 46 -9.22 4.67 24.01
CA LEU A 46 -8.30 5.79 23.71
C LEU A 46 -7.82 6.46 25.00
N LEU A 47 -8.73 6.59 25.96
CA LEU A 47 -8.48 7.27 27.22
C LEU A 47 -9.34 6.65 28.33
N ILE A 48 -8.72 6.42 29.48
CA ILE A 48 -9.40 5.97 30.69
C ILE A 48 -9.09 6.97 31.80
N ARG A 49 -10.12 7.36 32.55
CA ARG A 49 -9.96 8.01 33.84
C ARG A 49 -10.42 7.03 34.89
N PHE A 50 -9.51 6.61 35.76
CA PHE A 50 -9.80 5.65 36.86
C PHE A 50 -9.17 6.13 38.15
N ASP A 51 -9.92 6.21 39.22
CA ASP A 51 -9.51 6.65 40.54
C ASP A 51 -8.67 7.96 40.55
N GLY A 52 -9.08 8.93 39.72
CA GLY A 52 -8.39 10.23 39.58
C GLY A 52 -7.18 10.23 38.64
N HIS A 53 -6.68 9.07 38.22
CA HIS A 53 -5.53 8.92 37.32
C HIS A 53 -5.95 8.78 35.83
N TRP A 54 -5.06 9.20 34.95
CA TRP A 54 -5.27 9.11 33.51
C TRP A 54 -4.44 7.98 32.91
N TYR A 55 -5.06 7.16 32.07
CA TYR A 55 -4.43 6.06 31.34
C TYR A 55 -4.74 6.18 29.85
N VAL A 56 -3.75 5.86 29.00
CA VAL A 56 -3.86 5.93 27.54
C VAL A 56 -3.54 4.55 26.94
N PRO A 57 -4.48 3.58 26.99
CA PRO A 57 -4.23 2.19 26.61
C PRO A 57 -3.84 2.00 25.13
N VAL A 58 -4.24 2.93 24.26
CA VAL A 58 -3.87 2.88 22.84
C VAL A 58 -2.37 3.09 22.61
N LEU A 59 -1.66 3.77 23.54
CA LEU A 59 -0.23 4.06 23.44
C LEU A 59 0.64 3.22 24.36
N GLN A 60 0.09 2.75 25.48
CA GLN A 60 0.84 2.04 26.51
C GLN A 60 0.05 0.85 27.03
N ASP A 61 0.72 -0.27 27.17
CA ASP A 61 0.14 -1.46 27.80
C ASP A 61 0.07 -1.27 29.31
N TYR A 62 -1.10 -1.55 29.90
CA TYR A 62 -1.32 -1.58 31.34
C TYR A 62 -1.71 -2.99 31.73
N SER A 63 -1.34 -3.39 32.95
CA SER A 63 -1.77 -4.65 33.56
C SER A 63 -3.10 -4.48 34.27
N GLU A 64 -3.83 -5.56 34.50
CA GLU A 64 -5.14 -5.54 35.18
C GLU A 64 -5.06 -5.06 36.63
N ASP A 65 -3.94 -5.29 37.30
CA ASP A 65 -3.67 -4.82 38.68
C ASP A 65 -3.68 -3.28 38.81
N ALA A 66 -3.34 -2.54 37.72
CA ALA A 66 -3.46 -1.08 37.67
C ALA A 66 -4.91 -0.59 37.87
N PHE A 67 -5.90 -1.45 37.64
CA PHE A 67 -7.32 -1.17 37.81
C PHE A 67 -7.93 -1.85 39.04
N GLY A 68 -7.09 -2.35 39.97
CA GLY A 68 -7.52 -2.92 41.23
C GLY A 68 -8.13 -4.32 41.12
N ALA A 69 -7.84 -5.04 40.08
CA ALA A 69 -8.17 -6.45 39.95
C ALA A 69 -7.08 -7.29 40.65
N ASP A 70 -7.45 -8.17 41.56
CA ASP A 70 -6.54 -9.10 42.25
C ASP A 70 -6.06 -10.26 41.37
N PHE A 71 -5.87 -9.99 40.07
CA PHE A 71 -5.51 -11.00 39.06
C PHE A 71 -4.03 -10.95 38.68
N LEU A 72 -3.60 -11.98 37.97
CA LEU A 72 -2.24 -12.14 37.45
C LEU A 72 -1.79 -10.87 36.69
N PRO A 73 -0.49 -10.52 36.66
CA PRO A 73 0.06 -9.38 35.94
C PRO A 73 0.05 -9.63 34.44
N THR A 74 -1.12 -9.96 33.90
CA THR A 74 -1.40 -10.07 32.45
C THR A 74 -1.84 -8.72 31.91
N GLY A 75 -1.61 -8.48 30.62
CA GLY A 75 -2.10 -7.27 29.97
C GLY A 75 -3.62 -7.17 30.06
N ALA A 76 -4.13 -5.98 30.37
CA ALA A 76 -5.55 -5.74 30.57
C ALA A 76 -6.37 -6.03 29.30
N ASP A 77 -7.33 -6.97 29.41
CA ASP A 77 -8.35 -7.21 28.37
C ASP A 77 -9.55 -6.29 28.60
N TYR A 78 -9.54 -5.11 27.97
CA TYR A 78 -10.64 -4.13 28.08
C TYR A 78 -11.95 -4.61 27.45
N THR A 79 -11.96 -5.75 26.76
CA THR A 79 -13.20 -6.38 26.25
C THR A 79 -13.87 -7.26 27.30
N ASP A 80 -13.17 -7.57 28.42
CA ASP A 80 -13.73 -8.32 29.54
C ASP A 80 -14.80 -7.48 30.26
N PRO A 81 -16.04 -8.00 30.41
CA PRO A 81 -17.10 -7.32 31.10
C PRO A 81 -16.81 -7.03 32.60
N GLU A 82 -16.03 -7.85 33.30
CA GLU A 82 -15.71 -7.67 34.70
C GLU A 82 -14.74 -6.49 34.89
N LEU A 83 -13.65 -6.48 34.12
CA LEU A 83 -12.69 -5.36 34.14
C LEU A 83 -13.40 -4.05 33.75
N ARG A 84 -14.26 -4.11 32.74
CA ARG A 84 -15.03 -2.95 32.29
C ARG A 84 -15.93 -2.38 33.37
N LYS A 85 -16.67 -3.21 34.08
CA LYS A 85 -17.51 -2.79 35.21
C LYS A 85 -16.67 -2.18 36.33
N THR A 86 -15.51 -2.74 36.63
CA THR A 86 -14.59 -2.21 37.65
C THR A 86 -14.12 -0.81 37.32
N ILE A 87 -13.74 -0.57 36.06
CA ILE A 87 -13.31 0.75 35.59
C ILE A 87 -14.48 1.72 35.58
N GLU A 88 -15.66 1.32 35.08
CA GLU A 88 -16.87 2.16 35.01
C GLU A 88 -17.42 2.52 36.41
N ALA A 89 -17.18 1.70 37.42
CA ALA A 89 -17.58 2.00 38.79
C ALA A 89 -16.79 3.14 39.44
N LYS A 90 -15.53 3.37 39.02
CA LYS A 90 -14.64 4.38 39.62
C LYS A 90 -14.19 5.45 38.59
N GLY A 91 -14.70 5.38 37.37
CA GLY A 91 -14.27 6.27 36.30
C GLY A 91 -15.06 6.14 35.00
N TRP A 92 -14.42 6.44 33.89
CA TRP A 92 -15.02 6.35 32.56
C TRP A 92 -13.96 6.07 31.47
N MET A 93 -14.42 5.56 30.33
CA MET A 93 -13.58 5.20 29.19
C MET A 93 -14.09 5.86 27.91
N ILE A 94 -13.16 6.34 27.07
CA ILE A 94 -13.46 6.76 25.69
C ILE A 94 -12.97 5.67 24.75
N TRP A 95 -13.89 5.10 24.00
CA TRP A 95 -13.59 4.08 22.99
C TRP A 95 -13.33 4.71 21.63
N PRO A 96 -12.54 4.04 20.76
CA PRO A 96 -12.47 4.40 19.34
C PRO A 96 -13.83 4.23 18.66
N LEU A 97 -13.95 4.79 17.45
CA LEU A 97 -15.18 4.73 16.66
C LEU A 97 -15.63 3.29 16.39
N VAL A 98 -14.67 2.40 16.15
CA VAL A 98 -14.86 0.95 16.01
C VAL A 98 -14.15 0.28 17.19
N PRO A 99 -14.87 -0.24 18.20
CA PRO A 99 -14.26 -0.80 19.41
C PRO A 99 -13.75 -2.24 19.20
N PHE A 100 -13.15 -2.49 18.05
CA PHE A 100 -12.57 -3.77 17.64
C PHE A 100 -11.27 -3.54 16.89
N SER A 101 -10.26 -4.37 17.17
CA SER A 101 -9.07 -4.50 16.37
C SER A 101 -9.32 -5.45 15.18
N TYR A 102 -8.40 -5.50 14.23
CA TYR A 102 -8.47 -6.45 13.11
C TYR A 102 -8.31 -7.93 13.54
N THR A 103 -7.82 -8.17 14.77
CA THR A 103 -7.64 -9.51 15.36
C THR A 103 -8.74 -9.88 16.33
N THR A 104 -9.49 -8.89 16.85
CA THR A 104 -10.47 -9.10 17.91
C THR A 104 -11.67 -9.90 17.39
N SER A 105 -11.90 -11.06 18.00
CA SER A 105 -13.10 -11.86 17.76
C SER A 105 -14.25 -11.36 18.64
N VAL A 106 -15.39 -11.08 18.04
CA VAL A 106 -16.60 -10.62 18.73
C VAL A 106 -17.23 -11.80 19.49
N LYS A 107 -17.18 -11.76 20.84
CA LYS A 107 -17.63 -12.87 21.71
C LYS A 107 -19.17 -12.99 21.80
N ASP A 108 -19.91 -11.86 21.66
CA ASP A 108 -21.37 -11.77 21.95
C ASP A 108 -22.22 -11.72 20.69
N LEU A 109 -21.92 -12.56 19.69
CA LEU A 109 -22.71 -12.63 18.47
C LEU A 109 -24.04 -13.35 18.74
N LYS A 110 -25.15 -12.77 18.28
CA LYS A 110 -26.49 -13.39 18.37
C LYS A 110 -26.71 -14.51 17.35
N VAL A 111 -25.87 -14.55 16.33
CA VAL A 111 -25.91 -15.54 15.22
C VAL A 111 -24.49 -16.07 14.98
N PRO A 112 -24.34 -17.29 14.46
CA PRO A 112 -23.02 -17.81 14.11
C PRO A 112 -22.30 -16.89 13.11
N SER A 113 -20.97 -16.84 13.19
CA SER A 113 -20.16 -16.13 12.21
C SER A 113 -20.09 -16.90 10.88
N PRO A 114 -20.06 -16.15 9.77
CA PRO A 114 -20.08 -14.69 9.64
C PRO A 114 -21.45 -14.08 9.94
N ALA A 115 -21.48 -13.06 10.83
CA ALA A 115 -22.70 -12.37 11.23
C ALA A 115 -22.97 -11.13 10.34
N PRO A 116 -24.25 -10.84 9.99
CA PRO A 116 -24.61 -9.74 9.12
C PRO A 116 -24.31 -8.37 9.75
N PRO A 117 -24.29 -7.31 8.93
CA PRO A 117 -24.17 -5.93 9.41
C PRO A 117 -25.15 -5.60 10.53
N SER A 118 -24.64 -4.90 11.56
CA SER A 118 -25.39 -4.49 12.75
C SER A 118 -24.92 -3.13 13.24
N TRP A 119 -25.64 -2.53 14.20
CA TRP A 119 -25.22 -1.27 14.83
C TRP A 119 -23.85 -1.35 15.52
N ARG A 120 -23.45 -2.54 15.97
CA ARG A 120 -22.15 -2.77 16.61
C ARG A 120 -21.05 -3.08 15.59
N ASN A 121 -21.40 -3.84 14.56
CA ASN A 121 -20.50 -4.25 13.46
C ASN A 121 -21.09 -3.74 12.14
N TRP A 122 -20.73 -2.54 11.72
CA TRP A 122 -21.37 -1.83 10.60
C TRP A 122 -21.30 -2.56 9.26
N LEU A 123 -20.19 -3.27 9.02
CA LEU A 123 -20.01 -4.11 7.83
C LEU A 123 -20.12 -5.61 8.14
N GLY A 124 -20.68 -5.97 9.31
CA GLY A 124 -20.77 -7.35 9.77
C GLY A 124 -19.45 -7.92 10.27
N THR A 125 -19.42 -9.24 10.45
CA THR A 125 -18.22 -9.97 10.87
C THR A 125 -17.76 -10.94 9.79
N ASP A 126 -16.47 -11.32 9.85
CA ASP A 126 -15.89 -12.36 9.01
C ASP A 126 -16.15 -13.78 9.56
N ASP A 127 -15.57 -14.79 8.91
CA ASP A 127 -15.74 -16.21 9.29
C ASP A 127 -15.11 -16.57 10.66
N GLN A 128 -14.21 -15.72 11.18
CA GLN A 128 -13.59 -15.85 12.50
C GLN A 128 -14.22 -14.89 13.53
N ALA A 129 -15.43 -14.38 13.24
CA ALA A 129 -16.14 -13.41 14.08
C ALA A 129 -15.38 -12.07 14.28
N ARG A 130 -14.45 -11.68 13.39
CA ARG A 130 -13.73 -10.40 13.46
C ARG A 130 -14.52 -9.30 12.74
N ASP A 131 -14.43 -8.07 13.21
CA ASP A 131 -15.12 -6.94 12.59
C ASP A 131 -14.57 -6.61 11.20
N VAL A 132 -15.45 -6.61 10.18
CA VAL A 132 -15.06 -6.40 8.79
C VAL A 132 -14.58 -4.97 8.55
N LEU A 133 -15.15 -3.95 9.21
CA LEU A 133 -14.73 -2.55 9.05
C LEU A 133 -13.31 -2.34 9.60
N ALA A 134 -13.01 -2.88 10.78
CA ALA A 134 -11.67 -2.87 11.33
C ALA A 134 -10.68 -3.54 10.35
N ARG A 135 -11.01 -4.72 9.84
CA ARG A 135 -10.15 -5.42 8.86
C ARG A 135 -9.96 -4.65 7.56
N VAL A 136 -10.96 -3.94 7.09
CA VAL A 136 -10.85 -3.06 5.91
C VAL A 136 -9.89 -1.90 6.16
N ILE A 137 -9.99 -1.21 7.31
CA ILE A 137 -9.12 -0.07 7.62
C ILE A 137 -7.66 -0.49 7.69
N TYR A 138 -7.37 -1.57 8.44
CA TYR A 138 -6.02 -2.10 8.57
C TYR A 138 -5.51 -2.76 7.28
N GLY A 139 -6.38 -3.48 6.57
CA GLY A 139 -6.05 -4.12 5.30
C GLY A 139 -5.74 -3.12 4.19
N PHE A 140 -6.49 -2.01 4.13
CA PHE A 140 -6.19 -0.91 3.23
C PHE A 140 -4.82 -0.30 3.53
N ARG A 141 -4.52 0.03 4.80
CA ARG A 141 -3.21 0.54 5.22
C ARG A 141 -2.08 -0.39 4.81
N LEU A 142 -2.22 -1.66 5.12
CA LEU A 142 -1.18 -2.67 4.84
C LEU A 142 -0.97 -2.84 3.34
N SER A 143 -2.05 -2.94 2.56
CA SER A 143 -1.98 -3.08 1.09
C SER A 143 -1.31 -1.88 0.43
N VAL A 144 -1.63 -0.65 0.89
CA VAL A 144 -1.02 0.57 0.34
C VAL A 144 0.45 0.69 0.76
N LEU A 145 0.80 0.43 2.02
CA LEU A 145 2.20 0.46 2.48
C LEU A 145 3.05 -0.57 1.75
N PHE A 146 2.55 -1.80 1.61
CA PHE A 146 3.23 -2.85 0.86
C PHE A 146 3.42 -2.45 -0.60
N GLY A 147 2.34 -2.05 -1.27
CA GLY A 147 2.36 -1.63 -2.67
C GLY A 147 3.28 -0.42 -2.90
N PHE A 148 3.26 0.56 -2.00
CA PHE A 148 4.13 1.74 -2.06
C PHE A 148 5.61 1.35 -1.90
N THR A 149 5.94 0.54 -0.90
CA THR A 149 7.31 0.07 -0.66
C THR A 149 7.82 -0.75 -1.85
N LEU A 150 7.02 -1.70 -2.34
CA LEU A 150 7.35 -2.50 -3.52
C LEU A 150 7.57 -1.61 -4.75
N THR A 151 6.68 -0.64 -4.98
CA THR A 151 6.78 0.27 -6.13
C THR A 151 8.02 1.15 -6.05
N VAL A 152 8.31 1.76 -4.90
CA VAL A 152 9.46 2.67 -4.75
C VAL A 152 10.78 1.90 -4.93
N VAL A 153 10.93 0.77 -4.24
CA VAL A 153 12.18 0.00 -4.28
C VAL A 153 12.39 -0.65 -5.64
N SER A 154 11.35 -1.29 -6.22
CA SER A 154 11.45 -1.89 -7.55
C SER A 154 11.71 -0.85 -8.63
N SER A 155 11.10 0.34 -8.54
CA SER A 155 11.34 1.43 -9.47
C SER A 155 12.77 1.96 -9.36
N ALA A 156 13.32 2.10 -8.15
CA ALA A 156 14.71 2.53 -7.96
C ALA A 156 15.69 1.54 -8.61
N VAL A 157 15.51 0.24 -8.37
CA VAL A 157 16.32 -0.81 -9.00
C VAL A 157 16.14 -0.81 -10.52
N GLY A 158 14.91 -0.72 -11.01
CA GLY A 158 14.60 -0.68 -12.44
C GLY A 158 15.19 0.54 -13.14
N VAL A 159 15.17 1.72 -12.49
CA VAL A 159 15.80 2.94 -13.01
C VAL A 159 17.32 2.76 -13.12
N ILE A 160 17.97 2.25 -12.08
CA ILE A 160 19.42 2.02 -12.08
C ILE A 160 19.78 1.01 -13.18
N ALA A 161 19.11 -0.14 -13.22
CA ALA A 161 19.36 -1.17 -14.21
C ALA A 161 19.13 -0.68 -15.65
N GLY A 162 18.02 0.01 -15.90
CA GLY A 162 17.71 0.60 -17.20
C GLY A 162 18.68 1.70 -17.62
N ALA A 163 19.12 2.53 -16.67
CA ALA A 163 20.11 3.58 -16.91
C ALA A 163 21.46 2.98 -17.35
N VAL A 164 21.96 1.97 -16.60
CA VAL A 164 23.23 1.27 -16.94
C VAL A 164 23.14 0.61 -18.30
N GLN A 165 22.08 -0.16 -18.57
CA GLN A 165 21.88 -0.81 -19.87
C GLN A 165 21.83 0.20 -21.03
N GLY A 166 20.98 1.22 -20.89
CA GLY A 166 20.76 2.20 -21.96
C GLY A 166 21.97 3.12 -22.21
N TYR A 167 22.73 3.44 -21.15
CA TYR A 167 23.88 4.31 -21.27
C TYR A 167 25.08 3.60 -21.91
N TYR A 168 25.51 2.48 -21.36
CA TYR A 168 26.66 1.75 -21.89
C TYR A 168 26.32 1.02 -23.20
N GLY A 169 25.15 0.40 -23.30
CA GLY A 169 24.75 -0.34 -24.50
C GLY A 169 25.64 -1.55 -24.80
N GLY A 170 25.69 -1.99 -26.05
CA GLY A 170 26.56 -3.07 -26.51
C GLY A 170 26.40 -4.37 -25.69
N MET A 171 27.54 -4.93 -25.26
CA MET A 171 27.56 -6.20 -24.48
C MET A 171 26.86 -6.06 -23.13
N THR A 172 26.99 -4.93 -22.43
CA THR A 172 26.28 -4.67 -21.17
C THR A 172 24.78 -4.79 -21.35
N ASP A 173 24.26 -4.12 -22.35
CA ASP A 173 22.83 -4.17 -22.67
C ASP A 173 22.38 -5.58 -23.06
N LEU A 174 23.13 -6.25 -23.89
CA LEU A 174 22.82 -7.61 -24.36
C LEU A 174 22.78 -8.61 -23.20
N LEU A 175 23.76 -8.58 -22.30
CA LEU A 175 23.82 -9.50 -21.15
C LEU A 175 22.67 -9.26 -20.17
N PHE A 176 22.38 -7.99 -19.86
CA PHE A 176 21.24 -7.66 -19.01
C PHE A 176 19.91 -8.09 -19.66
N GLN A 177 19.72 -7.88 -20.96
CA GLN A 177 18.49 -8.31 -21.66
C GLN A 177 18.35 -9.85 -21.62
N ARG A 178 19.44 -10.61 -21.84
CA ARG A 178 19.40 -12.07 -21.72
C ARG A 178 19.07 -12.53 -20.30
N PHE A 179 19.64 -11.86 -19.30
CA PHE A 179 19.29 -12.13 -17.90
C PHE A 179 17.79 -11.86 -17.64
N ILE A 180 17.27 -10.70 -18.06
CA ILE A 180 15.86 -10.35 -17.90
C ILE A 180 14.95 -11.35 -18.61
N GLU A 181 15.27 -11.75 -19.85
CA GLU A 181 14.51 -12.74 -20.62
C GLU A 181 14.41 -14.08 -19.88
N VAL A 182 15.53 -14.61 -19.38
CA VAL A 182 15.55 -15.87 -18.64
C VAL A 182 14.80 -15.74 -17.32
N TRP A 183 15.06 -14.65 -16.58
CA TRP A 183 14.47 -14.43 -15.26
C TRP A 183 12.96 -14.18 -15.32
N SER A 184 12.49 -13.36 -16.26
CA SER A 184 11.06 -13.09 -16.48
C SER A 184 10.29 -14.31 -17.02
N GLY A 185 10.98 -15.28 -17.60
CA GLY A 185 10.42 -16.56 -18.03
C GLY A 185 10.08 -17.50 -16.87
N MET A 186 10.59 -17.24 -15.66
CA MET A 186 10.27 -18.07 -14.49
C MET A 186 8.84 -17.79 -14.02
N PRO A 187 8.03 -18.83 -13.75
CA PRO A 187 6.67 -18.65 -13.26
C PRO A 187 6.67 -18.21 -11.78
N GLU A 188 6.56 -16.91 -11.55
CA GLU A 188 6.63 -16.25 -10.24
C GLU A 188 5.75 -16.92 -9.18
N LEU A 189 4.51 -17.27 -9.54
CA LEU A 189 3.57 -17.92 -8.61
C LEU A 189 4.06 -19.30 -8.11
N TYR A 190 4.61 -20.12 -9.02
CA TYR A 190 5.13 -21.44 -8.61
C TYR A 190 6.34 -21.32 -7.69
N LEU A 191 7.22 -20.36 -7.94
CA LEU A 191 8.36 -20.09 -7.06
C LEU A 191 7.90 -19.62 -5.68
N LEU A 192 6.84 -18.82 -5.64
CA LEU A 192 6.25 -18.38 -4.39
C LEU A 192 5.61 -19.55 -3.60
N ILE A 193 4.94 -20.47 -4.29
CA ILE A 193 4.37 -21.69 -3.68
C ILE A 193 5.50 -22.54 -3.05
N ILE A 194 6.59 -22.74 -3.78
CA ILE A 194 7.77 -23.48 -3.28
C ILE A 194 8.36 -22.75 -2.06
N LEU A 195 8.53 -21.44 -2.13
CA LEU A 195 9.03 -20.66 -1.00
C LEU A 195 8.12 -20.77 0.21
N GLY A 196 6.81 -20.63 0.01
CA GLY A 196 5.79 -20.70 1.06
C GLY A 196 5.67 -22.07 1.72
N SER A 197 6.10 -23.14 1.04
CA SER A 197 6.18 -24.50 1.65
C SER A 197 7.37 -24.66 2.61
N ILE A 198 8.39 -23.81 2.49
CA ILE A 198 9.61 -23.86 3.30
C ILE A 198 9.55 -22.82 4.43
N ILE A 199 9.07 -21.64 4.13
CA ILE A 199 9.03 -20.48 5.03
C ILE A 199 7.63 -19.86 4.96
N THR A 200 7.00 -19.64 6.12
CA THR A 200 5.76 -18.84 6.17
C THR A 200 6.07 -17.41 5.72
N PRO A 201 5.50 -16.93 4.58
CA PRO A 201 5.85 -15.62 4.05
C PRO A 201 5.27 -14.53 4.96
N GLY A 202 6.14 -13.79 5.65
CA GLY A 202 5.77 -12.53 6.30
C GLY A 202 5.87 -11.37 5.31
N PHE A 203 5.48 -10.17 5.78
CA PHE A 203 5.52 -8.93 4.98
C PHE A 203 6.86 -8.73 4.26
N TRP A 204 7.98 -8.85 4.97
CA TRP A 204 9.31 -8.61 4.41
C TRP A 204 9.79 -9.72 3.46
N VAL A 205 9.49 -10.98 3.79
CA VAL A 205 9.86 -12.12 2.92
C VAL A 205 9.13 -12.01 1.60
N LEU A 206 7.81 -11.75 1.64
CA LEU A 206 7.00 -11.56 0.44
C LEU A 206 7.47 -10.34 -0.38
N LEU A 207 7.77 -9.22 0.30
CA LEU A 207 8.28 -8.01 -0.34
C LEU A 207 9.59 -8.27 -1.09
N ILE A 208 10.58 -8.90 -0.43
CA ILE A 208 11.88 -9.21 -1.04
C ILE A 208 11.70 -10.16 -2.22
N PHE A 209 10.88 -11.20 -2.05
CA PHE A 209 10.61 -12.14 -3.14
C PHE A 209 10.02 -11.42 -4.36
N LEU A 210 9.02 -10.57 -4.18
CA LEU A 210 8.40 -9.84 -5.28
C LEU A 210 9.35 -8.79 -5.90
N LEU A 211 10.24 -8.21 -5.11
CA LEU A 211 11.27 -7.30 -5.62
C LEU A 211 12.20 -7.97 -6.63
N LEU A 212 12.48 -9.26 -6.50
CA LEU A 212 13.32 -10.02 -7.46
C LEU A 212 12.74 -9.99 -8.88
N PHE A 213 11.41 -9.78 -9.03
CA PHE A 213 10.73 -9.80 -10.32
C PHE A 213 10.25 -8.41 -10.77
N ARG A 214 9.79 -7.56 -9.85
CA ARG A 214 9.09 -6.31 -10.20
C ARG A 214 9.97 -5.19 -10.76
N TRP A 215 11.26 -5.16 -10.46
CA TRP A 215 12.19 -4.16 -10.99
C TRP A 215 12.32 -4.17 -12.51
N MET A 216 12.11 -5.32 -13.15
CA MET A 216 12.24 -5.48 -14.60
C MET A 216 11.20 -4.68 -15.39
N SER A 217 10.01 -4.46 -14.83
CA SER A 217 8.91 -3.79 -15.53
C SER A 217 9.25 -2.37 -15.95
N LEU A 218 10.01 -1.63 -15.15
CA LEU A 218 10.40 -0.25 -15.44
C LEU A 218 11.72 -0.16 -16.19
N THR A 219 12.56 -1.19 -16.11
CA THR A 219 13.89 -1.21 -16.74
C THR A 219 13.83 -0.92 -18.23
N GLY A 220 12.88 -1.53 -18.96
CA GLY A 220 12.73 -1.32 -20.41
C GLY A 220 12.42 0.13 -20.78
N VAL A 221 11.56 0.79 -20.02
CA VAL A 221 11.18 2.21 -20.24
C VAL A 221 12.38 3.13 -20.03
N VAL A 222 13.08 2.96 -18.92
CA VAL A 222 14.27 3.78 -18.59
C VAL A 222 15.40 3.52 -19.56
N ARG A 223 15.63 2.25 -19.92
CA ARG A 223 16.62 1.86 -20.93
C ARG A 223 16.38 2.59 -22.25
N ALA A 224 15.15 2.63 -22.75
CA ALA A 224 14.82 3.31 -24.00
C ALA A 224 15.14 4.82 -23.94
N GLU A 225 14.81 5.47 -22.84
CA GLU A 225 15.12 6.89 -22.62
C GLU A 225 16.64 7.14 -22.54
N PHE A 226 17.41 6.27 -21.92
CA PHE A 226 18.86 6.39 -21.86
C PHE A 226 19.53 6.10 -23.21
N LEU A 227 19.06 5.12 -23.98
CA LEU A 227 19.52 4.85 -25.36
C LEU A 227 19.31 6.06 -26.27
N ARG A 228 18.16 6.73 -26.13
CA ARG A 228 17.84 7.95 -26.85
C ARG A 228 18.70 9.11 -26.33
N GLY A 229 18.74 9.30 -25.02
CA GLY A 229 19.38 10.44 -24.36
C GLY A 229 20.88 10.52 -24.60
N ARG A 230 21.60 9.37 -24.59
CA ARG A 230 23.06 9.34 -24.80
C ARG A 230 23.52 9.88 -26.17
N ASN A 231 22.62 9.91 -27.15
CA ASN A 231 22.91 10.35 -28.49
C ASN A 231 22.59 11.84 -28.71
N LEU A 232 22.06 12.55 -27.75
CA LEU A 232 21.72 13.97 -27.86
C LEU A 232 22.97 14.83 -27.81
N ASP A 233 22.98 15.96 -28.58
CA ASP A 233 24.15 16.81 -28.77
C ASP A 233 24.70 17.37 -27.47
N TYR A 234 23.85 17.78 -26.53
CA TYR A 234 24.30 18.30 -25.24
C TYR A 234 25.00 17.24 -24.39
N VAL A 235 24.62 15.95 -24.53
CA VAL A 235 25.28 14.82 -23.84
C VAL A 235 26.64 14.55 -24.49
N ARG A 236 26.70 14.57 -25.84
CA ARG A 236 27.97 14.41 -26.56
C ARG A 236 28.94 15.56 -26.25
N ALA A 237 28.43 16.80 -26.18
CA ALA A 237 29.23 17.95 -25.78
C ALA A 237 29.79 17.82 -24.33
N ALA A 238 28.95 17.38 -23.38
CA ALA A 238 29.42 17.15 -22.00
C ALA A 238 30.55 16.09 -21.95
N LYS A 239 30.42 15.00 -22.72
CA LYS A 239 31.48 13.98 -22.86
C LYS A 239 32.75 14.53 -23.48
N ALA A 240 32.64 15.32 -24.54
CA ALA A 240 33.78 15.93 -25.20
C ALA A 240 34.55 16.90 -24.28
N LEU A 241 33.86 17.51 -23.31
CA LEU A 241 34.43 18.34 -22.24
C LEU A 241 35.02 17.53 -21.06
N GLY A 242 35.02 16.19 -21.13
CA GLY A 242 35.61 15.31 -20.11
C GLY A 242 34.74 15.08 -18.88
N VAL A 243 33.42 15.36 -18.94
CA VAL A 243 32.51 15.07 -17.84
C VAL A 243 32.39 13.55 -17.67
N SER A 244 32.55 13.06 -16.43
CA SER A 244 32.50 11.63 -16.14
C SER A 244 31.12 11.01 -16.46
N ASP A 245 31.12 9.75 -16.86
CA ASP A 245 29.90 9.01 -17.26
C ASP A 245 28.82 9.03 -16.17
N VAL A 246 29.17 8.88 -14.90
CA VAL A 246 28.23 8.91 -13.79
C VAL A 246 27.53 10.26 -13.70
N ILE A 247 28.26 11.37 -13.87
CA ILE A 247 27.70 12.72 -13.86
C ILE A 247 26.81 12.94 -15.08
N VAL A 248 27.22 12.45 -16.25
CA VAL A 248 26.41 12.51 -17.47
C VAL A 248 25.09 11.76 -17.30
N MET A 249 25.14 10.54 -16.78
CA MET A 249 23.94 9.74 -16.50
C MET A 249 23.00 10.46 -15.54
N TRP A 250 23.55 10.90 -14.37
CA TRP A 250 22.73 11.41 -13.28
C TRP A 250 22.20 12.82 -13.52
N ARG A 251 23.03 13.71 -14.06
CA ARG A 251 22.72 15.15 -14.20
C ARG A 251 22.12 15.52 -15.55
N HIS A 252 22.48 14.81 -16.61
CA HIS A 252 22.08 15.19 -17.96
C HIS A 252 20.98 14.28 -18.56
N ILE A 253 20.99 12.96 -18.28
CA ILE A 253 20.02 12.04 -18.90
C ILE A 253 18.87 11.72 -17.95
N LEU A 254 19.19 11.35 -16.70
CA LEU A 254 18.21 10.88 -15.72
C LEU A 254 17.05 11.86 -15.48
N PRO A 255 17.24 13.18 -15.34
CA PRO A 255 16.13 14.10 -15.12
C PRO A 255 15.06 14.06 -16.22
N ASN A 256 15.47 13.80 -17.46
CA ASN A 256 14.55 13.64 -18.57
C ASN A 256 13.89 12.25 -18.59
N ALA A 257 14.66 11.20 -18.32
CA ALA A 257 14.15 9.83 -18.21
C ALA A 257 13.15 9.68 -17.05
N MET A 258 13.32 10.42 -15.95
CA MET A 258 12.40 10.42 -14.80
C MET A 258 10.99 10.92 -15.17
N VAL A 259 10.83 11.70 -16.21
CA VAL A 259 9.49 12.11 -16.69
C VAL A 259 8.66 10.89 -17.06
N ALA A 260 9.22 9.99 -17.87
CA ALA A 260 8.56 8.74 -18.23
C ALA A 260 8.34 7.86 -16.98
N THR A 261 9.34 7.71 -16.12
CA THR A 261 9.26 6.93 -14.87
C THR A 261 8.10 7.40 -13.98
N LEU A 262 8.03 8.71 -13.71
CA LEU A 262 7.00 9.28 -12.82
C LEU A 262 5.58 9.06 -13.35
N THR A 263 5.40 9.04 -14.67
CA THR A 263 4.08 8.75 -15.26
C THR A 263 3.63 7.29 -15.08
N TYR A 264 4.57 6.37 -14.88
CA TYR A 264 4.27 4.95 -14.64
C TYR A 264 4.04 4.61 -13.16
N LEU A 265 4.58 5.41 -12.21
CA LEU A 265 4.53 5.06 -10.78
C LEU A 265 3.12 4.77 -10.23
N PRO A 266 2.07 5.57 -10.50
CA PRO A 266 0.74 5.27 -9.97
C PRO A 266 0.16 3.96 -10.51
N PHE A 267 0.45 3.62 -11.77
CA PHE A 267 0.01 2.36 -12.37
C PHE A 267 0.79 1.17 -11.80
N THR A 268 2.08 1.34 -11.53
CA THR A 268 2.89 0.32 -10.84
C THR A 268 2.40 0.10 -9.42
N LEU A 269 2.03 1.17 -8.71
CA LEU A 269 1.44 1.08 -7.37
C LEU A 269 0.10 0.32 -7.41
N SER A 270 -0.78 0.66 -8.34
CA SER A 270 -2.05 -0.06 -8.55
C SER A 270 -1.80 -1.54 -8.83
N GLY A 271 -0.84 -1.87 -9.70
CA GLY A 271 -0.43 -3.25 -9.98
C GLY A 271 0.14 -3.98 -8.76
N SER A 272 0.90 -3.29 -7.90
CA SER A 272 1.47 -3.87 -6.67
C SER A 272 0.39 -4.19 -5.63
N VAL A 273 -0.59 -3.29 -5.46
CA VAL A 273 -1.75 -3.53 -4.58
C VAL A 273 -2.59 -4.69 -5.10
N THR A 274 -2.86 -4.74 -6.41
CA THR A 274 -3.60 -5.84 -7.05
C THR A 274 -2.87 -7.17 -6.85
N LEU A 275 -1.55 -7.19 -7.03
CA LEU A 275 -0.74 -8.39 -6.87
C LEU A 275 -0.83 -8.94 -5.46
N LEU A 276 -0.61 -8.10 -4.42
CA LEU A 276 -0.73 -8.52 -3.04
C LEU A 276 -2.12 -9.10 -2.76
N SER A 277 -3.17 -8.37 -3.16
CA SER A 277 -4.55 -8.84 -2.96
C SER A 277 -4.84 -10.16 -3.68
N THR A 278 -4.24 -10.38 -4.86
CA THR A 278 -4.38 -11.65 -5.59
C THR A 278 -3.66 -12.79 -4.87
N LEU A 279 -2.45 -12.54 -4.35
CA LEU A 279 -1.70 -13.54 -3.60
C LEU A 279 -2.42 -13.91 -2.29
N ASP A 280 -2.93 -12.91 -1.56
CA ASP A 280 -3.72 -13.12 -0.35
C ASP A 280 -5.01 -13.91 -0.64
N PHE A 281 -5.71 -13.58 -1.74
CA PHE A 281 -6.89 -14.32 -2.21
C PHE A 281 -6.59 -15.80 -2.51
N LEU A 282 -5.40 -16.08 -3.07
CA LEU A 282 -4.96 -17.44 -3.39
C LEU A 282 -4.37 -18.18 -2.18
N GLY A 283 -4.17 -17.51 -1.03
CA GLY A 283 -3.56 -18.07 0.17
C GLY A 283 -2.04 -18.14 0.16
N PHE A 284 -1.38 -17.46 -0.79
CA PHE A 284 0.08 -17.37 -0.91
C PHE A 284 0.63 -15.98 -0.55
N GLY A 285 -0.18 -15.14 0.03
CA GLY A 285 0.18 -13.78 0.43
C GLY A 285 0.70 -13.70 1.86
N LEU A 286 0.12 -12.80 2.64
CA LEU A 286 0.46 -12.58 4.04
C LEU A 286 0.00 -13.74 4.92
N PRO A 287 0.61 -13.91 6.12
CA PRO A 287 0.22 -14.97 7.05
C PRO A 287 -1.28 -14.90 7.40
N PRO A 288 -1.92 -16.06 7.66
CA PRO A 288 -3.31 -16.11 8.11
C PRO A 288 -3.54 -15.21 9.34
N GLY A 289 -4.67 -14.49 9.35
CA GLY A 289 -4.97 -13.52 10.41
C GLY A 289 -4.49 -12.10 10.14
N SER A 290 -3.57 -11.89 9.21
CA SER A 290 -3.19 -10.54 8.77
C SER A 290 -4.41 -9.79 8.22
N PRO A 291 -4.50 -8.45 8.43
CA PRO A 291 -5.57 -7.68 7.82
C PRO A 291 -5.30 -7.60 6.32
N SER A 292 -6.13 -8.24 5.51
CA SER A 292 -5.97 -8.29 4.06
C SER A 292 -7.30 -8.14 3.34
N LEU A 293 -7.31 -7.28 2.32
CA LEU A 293 -8.46 -7.12 1.42
C LEU A 293 -8.65 -8.37 0.54
N GLY A 294 -7.55 -9.02 0.13
CA GLY A 294 -7.60 -10.25 -0.66
C GLY A 294 -8.17 -11.43 0.12
N GLU A 295 -7.81 -11.57 1.41
CA GLU A 295 -8.40 -12.58 2.30
C GLU A 295 -9.92 -12.37 2.46
N LEU A 296 -10.37 -11.12 2.64
CA LEU A 296 -11.81 -10.83 2.71
C LEU A 296 -12.55 -11.21 1.42
N VAL A 297 -11.95 -11.02 0.24
CA VAL A 297 -12.51 -11.51 -1.02
C VAL A 297 -12.60 -13.05 -1.04
N ALA A 298 -11.55 -13.73 -0.56
CA ALA A 298 -11.52 -15.20 -0.48
C ALA A 298 -12.59 -15.73 0.48
N GLN A 299 -12.76 -15.12 1.65
CA GLN A 299 -13.82 -15.45 2.60
C GLN A 299 -15.21 -15.21 2.00
N GLY A 300 -15.41 -14.10 1.27
CA GLY A 300 -16.66 -13.81 0.57
C GLY A 300 -17.01 -14.87 -0.49
N LYS A 301 -16.00 -15.40 -1.21
CA LYS A 301 -16.17 -16.51 -2.14
C LYS A 301 -16.58 -17.81 -1.44
N SER A 302 -16.00 -18.08 -0.26
CA SER A 302 -16.25 -19.30 0.50
C SER A 302 -17.57 -19.26 1.27
N ASN A 303 -18.09 -18.06 1.58
CA ASN A 303 -19.30 -17.83 2.38
C ASN A 303 -20.36 -17.07 1.56
N LEU A 304 -20.98 -17.73 0.58
CA LEU A 304 -21.98 -17.09 -0.29
C LEU A 304 -23.23 -16.61 0.45
N THR A 305 -23.50 -17.15 1.63
CA THR A 305 -24.57 -16.70 2.53
C THR A 305 -24.27 -15.39 3.24
N ALA A 306 -23.00 -14.93 3.19
CA ALA A 306 -22.50 -13.68 3.77
C ALA A 306 -22.03 -12.70 2.69
N PRO A 307 -22.93 -12.17 1.85
CA PRO A 307 -22.56 -11.37 0.68
C PRO A 307 -21.81 -10.06 1.04
N TRP A 308 -22.02 -9.54 2.25
CA TRP A 308 -21.31 -8.33 2.73
C TRP A 308 -19.80 -8.49 2.73
N LEU A 309 -19.24 -9.70 2.94
CA LEU A 309 -17.79 -9.94 2.92
C LEU A 309 -17.21 -9.67 1.52
N GLY A 310 -17.75 -10.35 0.52
CA GLY A 310 -17.29 -10.22 -0.86
C GLY A 310 -17.54 -8.83 -1.43
N PHE A 311 -18.73 -8.27 -1.23
CA PHE A 311 -19.07 -6.94 -1.73
C PHE A 311 -18.22 -5.84 -1.07
N THR A 312 -18.04 -5.88 0.25
CA THR A 312 -17.20 -4.89 0.95
C THR A 312 -15.78 -4.90 0.40
N ALA A 313 -15.14 -6.07 0.35
CA ALA A 313 -13.77 -6.19 -0.13
C ALA A 313 -13.66 -5.78 -1.62
N PHE A 314 -14.62 -6.17 -2.46
CA PHE A 314 -14.66 -5.82 -3.87
C PHE A 314 -14.77 -4.32 -4.09
N PHE A 315 -15.71 -3.64 -3.43
CA PHE A 315 -15.90 -2.20 -3.61
C PHE A 315 -14.75 -1.39 -3.02
N VAL A 316 -14.16 -1.81 -1.89
CA VAL A 316 -13.01 -1.14 -1.31
C VAL A 316 -11.80 -1.28 -2.22
N LEU A 317 -11.48 -2.51 -2.64
CA LEU A 317 -10.34 -2.76 -3.53
C LEU A 317 -10.54 -2.07 -4.89
N GLY A 318 -11.72 -2.23 -5.50
CA GLY A 318 -12.07 -1.57 -6.76
C GLY A 318 -11.99 -0.05 -6.67
N GLY A 319 -12.50 0.54 -5.57
CA GLY A 319 -12.40 1.97 -5.30
C GLY A 319 -10.96 2.47 -5.19
N VAL A 320 -10.13 1.76 -4.45
CA VAL A 320 -8.69 2.10 -4.30
C VAL A 320 -7.98 2.06 -5.65
N LEU A 321 -8.18 0.99 -6.42
CA LEU A 321 -7.57 0.85 -7.75
C LEU A 321 -8.05 1.92 -8.71
N MET A 322 -9.35 2.25 -8.69
CA MET A 322 -9.93 3.33 -9.50
C MET A 322 -9.32 4.69 -9.17
N LEU A 323 -9.16 5.02 -7.88
CA LEU A 323 -8.50 6.24 -7.44
C LEU A 323 -7.06 6.32 -7.96
N LEU A 324 -6.28 5.23 -7.83
CA LEU A 324 -4.89 5.16 -8.29
C LEU A 324 -4.79 5.30 -9.81
N ILE A 325 -5.72 4.71 -10.59
CA ILE A 325 -5.76 4.85 -12.04
C ILE A 325 -6.05 6.31 -12.44
N PHE A 326 -7.04 6.96 -11.83
CA PHE A 326 -7.35 8.36 -12.13
C PHE A 326 -6.20 9.31 -11.76
N ILE A 327 -5.50 9.04 -10.65
CA ILE A 327 -4.27 9.76 -10.29
C ILE A 327 -3.21 9.55 -11.38
N GLY A 328 -3.02 8.30 -11.81
CA GLY A 328 -2.05 7.95 -12.86
C GLY A 328 -2.33 8.64 -14.20
N GLU A 329 -3.59 8.66 -14.62
CA GLU A 329 -4.01 9.38 -15.83
C GLU A 329 -3.73 10.87 -15.73
N ALA A 330 -4.09 11.51 -14.59
CA ALA A 330 -3.85 12.94 -14.40
C ALA A 330 -2.35 13.28 -14.33
N VAL A 331 -1.53 12.41 -13.71
CA VAL A 331 -0.07 12.57 -13.72
C VAL A 331 0.47 12.44 -15.13
N ARG A 332 0.06 11.42 -15.89
CA ARG A 332 0.46 11.25 -17.29
C ARG A 332 0.10 12.46 -18.14
N ASP A 333 -1.11 12.97 -17.99
CA ASP A 333 -1.59 14.16 -18.71
C ASP A 333 -0.76 15.40 -18.38
N ALA A 334 -0.36 15.57 -17.11
CA ALA A 334 0.46 16.69 -16.64
C ALA A 334 1.89 16.67 -17.21
N PHE A 335 2.39 15.50 -17.55
CA PHE A 335 3.72 15.30 -18.12
C PHE A 335 3.71 15.22 -19.66
N ASP A 336 2.54 15.14 -20.31
CA ASP A 336 2.44 15.08 -21.79
C ASP A 336 2.80 16.44 -22.41
N PRO A 337 3.86 16.51 -23.23
CA PRO A 337 4.27 17.77 -23.88
C PRO A 337 3.28 18.25 -24.93
N ARG A 338 2.39 17.39 -25.46
CA ARG A 338 1.45 17.70 -26.52
C ARG A 338 0.20 18.43 -26.05
N ARG A 339 -0.14 18.36 -24.76
CA ARG A 339 -1.27 19.10 -24.19
C ARG A 339 -0.90 20.56 -23.94
N LEU A 340 -0.74 21.34 -25.03
CA LEU A 340 -0.62 22.78 -24.96
C LEU A 340 -2.01 23.39 -24.72
N PRO A 341 -2.20 24.32 -23.75
CA PRO A 341 -3.39 25.17 -23.74
C PRO A 341 -3.38 25.98 -25.03
N GLY A 342 -4.29 25.70 -25.95
CA GLY A 342 -4.41 26.40 -27.25
C GLY A 342 -4.22 25.54 -28.50
N ALA A 343 -3.91 24.25 -28.38
CA ALA A 343 -3.92 23.33 -29.55
C ALA A 343 -5.27 22.58 -29.61
N SER A 344 -6.38 23.33 -29.63
CA SER A 344 -7.69 22.84 -30.07
C SER A 344 -7.90 23.35 -31.46
N SER A 345 -7.60 22.54 -32.46
CA SER A 345 -8.19 22.66 -33.78
C SER A 345 -8.71 21.32 -34.22
#